data_2972d3e66ac425064c9f755fbc3efd0f
#
_entry.id   2972d3e66ac425064c9f755fbc3efd0f
#
_cell.length_a   1.000
_cell.length_b   1.000
_cell.length_c   1.000
_cell.angle_alpha   90.00
_cell.angle_beta   90.00
_cell.angle_gamma   90.00
#
_symmetry.space_group_name_H-M   'P 1'
#
loop_
_entity.id
_entity.type
_entity.pdbx_description
1 polymer ?
#
loop_
_entity_poly.entity_id
_entity_poly.type
_entity_poly.pdbx_seq_one_letter_code
_entity_poly.pdbx_strand_id
1 'polypeptide(L)'
;HVKGETRSSINILARDGYVTEILEPGPSIKEKELAGFLDVYEKELETCSLVILSGSVPAKIPVDIYATLIKMAEERKVRVLLDSSGIPLKEGVRACPYMVKPNRKELEFLLGRSLKSLEEIRAGAELLQKGGIPHVLVSMGAKGMLYLQEGRCLYAKAPKITAVNTVGCGDSAVAAFAMGLLMEKEGREMLRSCVGISAANACSLESAVIPQEKVEEIMEKVEITEW
;
A
#
# COMPACT_ATOMS: atom_id res chain seq x y z
N HIS A 1 -16.10 13.93 12.08
CA HIS A 1 -16.96 14.60 11.07
C HIS A 1 -16.28 15.88 10.61
N VAL A 2 -16.37 16.20 9.31
CA VAL A 2 -15.86 17.44 8.71
C VAL A 2 -16.99 18.20 8.04
N LYS A 3 -16.81 19.50 7.84
CA LYS A 3 -17.79 20.32 7.12
C LYS A 3 -17.56 20.14 5.62
N GLY A 4 -18.51 19.53 4.94
CA GLY A 4 -18.50 19.28 3.49
C GLY A 4 -18.82 17.82 3.18
N GLU A 5 -18.90 17.50 1.90
CA GLU A 5 -19.18 16.16 1.43
C GLU A 5 -17.88 15.38 1.21
N THR A 6 -17.93 14.07 1.40
CA THR A 6 -16.84 13.17 1.06
C THR A 6 -16.60 13.22 -0.46
N ARG A 7 -15.34 13.28 -0.86
CA ARG A 7 -14.99 13.28 -2.29
C ARG A 7 -15.45 12.04 -3.00
N SER A 8 -15.82 12.19 -4.26
CA SER A 8 -16.03 11.09 -5.18
C SER A 8 -14.78 10.81 -6.01
N SER A 9 -14.55 9.54 -6.32
CA SER A 9 -13.54 9.11 -7.27
C SER A 9 -14.25 8.29 -8.34
N ILE A 10 -14.22 8.75 -9.59
CA ILE A 10 -14.94 8.13 -10.71
C ILE A 10 -13.91 7.52 -11.64
N ASN A 11 -14.01 6.22 -11.90
CA ASN A 11 -13.22 5.53 -12.89
C ASN A 11 -14.09 5.17 -14.09
N ILE A 12 -13.73 5.65 -15.27
CA ILE A 12 -14.38 5.32 -16.52
C ILE A 12 -13.55 4.27 -17.23
N LEU A 13 -14.08 3.06 -17.31
CA LEU A 13 -13.48 1.93 -18.02
C LEU A 13 -13.99 1.92 -19.46
N ALA A 14 -13.15 2.29 -20.42
CA ALA A 14 -13.49 2.25 -21.83
C ALA A 14 -13.36 0.81 -22.39
N ARG A 15 -14.10 0.50 -23.45
CA ARG A 15 -14.10 -0.84 -24.06
C ARG A 15 -12.74 -1.26 -24.65
N ASP A 16 -11.90 -0.29 -24.98
CA ASP A 16 -10.54 -0.48 -25.51
C ASP A 16 -9.48 -0.68 -24.39
N GLY A 17 -9.93 -0.72 -23.11
CA GLY A 17 -9.07 -0.91 -21.96
C GLY A 17 -8.47 0.37 -21.37
N TYR A 18 -8.77 1.55 -21.92
CA TYR A 18 -8.39 2.82 -21.32
C TYR A 18 -9.18 3.07 -20.04
N VAL A 19 -8.47 3.54 -19.00
CA VAL A 19 -9.07 3.96 -17.73
C VAL A 19 -8.86 5.46 -17.58
N THR A 20 -9.97 6.20 -17.41
CA THR A 20 -9.94 7.63 -17.07
C THR A 20 -10.38 7.77 -15.63
N GLU A 21 -9.51 8.36 -14.81
CA GLU A 21 -9.80 8.66 -13.41
C GLU A 21 -10.16 10.14 -13.25
N ILE A 22 -11.29 10.41 -12.61
CA ILE A 22 -11.72 11.74 -12.18
C ILE A 22 -11.71 11.76 -10.65
N LEU A 23 -10.74 12.46 -10.09
CA LEU A 23 -10.52 12.51 -8.64
C LEU A 23 -10.92 13.90 -8.12
N GLU A 24 -11.97 13.96 -7.32
CA GLU A 24 -12.33 15.20 -6.64
C GLU A 24 -11.32 15.53 -5.53
N PRO A 25 -11.01 16.82 -5.28
CA PRO A 25 -10.04 17.22 -4.26
C PRO A 25 -10.53 16.97 -2.81
N GLY A 26 -11.82 16.76 -2.61
CA GLY A 26 -12.44 16.65 -1.31
C GLY A 26 -12.50 17.98 -0.52
N PRO A 27 -13.12 17.97 0.67
CA PRO A 27 -13.26 19.15 1.49
C PRO A 27 -11.92 19.58 2.12
N SER A 28 -11.77 20.88 2.37
CA SER A 28 -10.66 21.40 3.18
C SER A 28 -10.91 21.10 4.65
N ILE A 29 -9.91 20.55 5.32
CA ILE A 29 -9.99 20.19 6.74
C ILE A 29 -9.53 21.37 7.60
N LYS A 30 -10.27 21.70 8.65
CA LYS A 30 -9.91 22.72 9.63
C LYS A 30 -9.05 22.16 10.75
N GLU A 31 -8.26 23.02 11.39
CA GLU A 31 -7.39 22.62 12.51
C GLU A 31 -8.15 21.90 13.63
N LYS A 32 -9.35 22.39 13.99
CA LYS A 32 -10.19 21.73 15.03
C LYS A 32 -10.67 20.34 14.58
N GLU A 33 -10.94 20.15 13.29
CA GLU A 33 -11.36 18.85 12.73
C GLU A 33 -10.18 17.87 12.71
N LEU A 34 -8.98 18.37 12.38
CA LEU A 34 -7.75 17.58 12.46
C LEU A 34 -7.43 17.22 13.93
N ALA A 35 -7.52 18.16 14.87
CA ALA A 35 -7.30 17.88 16.28
C ALA A 35 -8.26 16.79 16.80
N GLY A 36 -9.56 16.90 16.47
CA GLY A 36 -10.52 15.85 16.83
C GLY A 36 -10.25 14.50 16.19
N PHE A 37 -9.67 14.47 14.97
CA PHE A 37 -9.22 13.22 14.35
C PHE A 37 -8.02 12.62 15.13
N LEU A 38 -7.04 13.42 15.49
CA LEU A 38 -5.87 12.96 16.27
C LEU A 38 -6.27 12.43 17.65
N ASP A 39 -7.23 13.07 18.33
CA ASP A 39 -7.77 12.59 19.60
C ASP A 39 -8.43 11.20 19.48
N VAL A 40 -9.19 10.97 18.38
CA VAL A 40 -9.79 9.67 18.11
C VAL A 40 -8.70 8.64 17.75
N TYR A 41 -7.75 9.02 16.90
CA TYR A 41 -6.65 8.14 16.52
C TYR A 41 -5.86 7.68 17.74
N GLU A 42 -5.54 8.60 18.65
CA GLU A 42 -4.82 8.29 19.89
C GLU A 42 -5.54 7.26 20.75
N LYS A 43 -6.87 7.39 20.89
CA LYS A 43 -7.70 6.42 21.63
C LYS A 43 -7.74 5.06 20.99
N GLU A 44 -7.89 5.00 19.66
CA GLU A 44 -7.92 3.72 18.93
C GLU A 44 -6.57 2.97 19.02
N LEU A 45 -5.46 3.69 19.13
CA LEU A 45 -4.15 3.09 19.33
C LEU A 45 -4.02 2.30 20.65
N GLU A 46 -4.88 2.55 21.65
CA GLU A 46 -4.87 1.82 22.92
C GLU A 46 -5.32 0.35 22.76
N THR A 47 -6.11 0.06 21.74
CA THR A 47 -6.77 -1.24 21.55
C THR A 47 -6.34 -1.99 20.29
N CYS A 48 -5.67 -1.33 19.37
CA CYS A 48 -5.21 -1.96 18.12
C CYS A 48 -3.73 -2.38 18.19
N SER A 49 -3.38 -3.43 17.45
CA SER A 49 -2.00 -3.90 17.28
C SER A 49 -1.39 -3.51 15.93
N LEU A 50 -2.22 -3.02 15.01
CA LEU A 50 -1.87 -2.68 13.64
C LEU A 50 -2.74 -1.54 13.14
N VAL A 51 -2.12 -0.60 12.42
CA VAL A 51 -2.80 0.48 11.70
C VAL A 51 -2.39 0.47 10.24
N ILE A 52 -3.33 0.70 9.35
CA ILE A 52 -3.09 0.92 7.92
C ILE A 52 -3.35 2.40 7.63
N LEU A 53 -2.33 3.09 7.14
CA LEU A 53 -2.41 4.46 6.64
C LEU A 53 -2.37 4.39 5.12
N SER A 54 -3.51 4.60 4.47
CA SER A 54 -3.65 4.46 3.02
C SER A 54 -4.29 5.69 2.37
N GLY A 55 -3.85 6.01 1.16
CA GLY A 55 -4.45 7.01 0.31
C GLY A 55 -3.77 8.37 0.33
N SER A 56 -4.45 9.35 -0.29
CA SER A 56 -4.00 10.73 -0.38
C SER A 56 -4.51 11.57 0.79
N VAL A 57 -3.79 12.63 1.09
CA VAL A 57 -4.10 13.57 2.18
C VAL A 57 -5.02 14.69 1.67
N PRO A 58 -6.12 15.02 2.38
CA PRO A 58 -7.00 16.13 2.03
C PRO A 58 -6.28 17.50 2.04
N ALA A 59 -6.90 18.48 1.38
CA ALA A 59 -6.38 19.85 1.39
C ALA A 59 -6.31 20.45 2.81
N LYS A 60 -5.28 21.27 3.05
CA LYS A 60 -4.96 21.91 4.35
C LYS A 60 -4.56 20.99 5.50
N ILE A 61 -4.43 19.70 5.26
CA ILE A 61 -3.76 18.81 6.20
C ILE A 61 -2.24 18.98 6.00
N PRO A 62 -1.43 19.01 7.09
CA PRO A 62 0.03 19.02 6.99
C PRO A 62 0.53 17.84 6.15
N VAL A 63 1.49 18.09 5.27
CA VAL A 63 2.04 17.06 4.37
C VAL A 63 2.77 15.94 5.11
N ASP A 64 3.16 16.18 6.35
CA ASP A 64 3.83 15.24 7.27
C ASP A 64 2.86 14.52 8.22
N ILE A 65 1.55 14.60 7.97
CA ILE A 65 0.54 13.96 8.82
C ILE A 65 0.83 12.47 9.02
N TYR A 66 1.22 11.75 7.97
CA TYR A 66 1.56 10.34 8.11
C TYR A 66 2.79 10.10 8.99
N ALA A 67 3.78 10.99 8.96
CA ALA A 67 4.91 10.90 9.88
C ALA A 67 4.46 11.12 11.34
N THR A 68 3.53 12.05 11.57
CA THR A 68 2.94 12.29 12.89
C THR A 68 2.19 11.05 13.39
N LEU A 69 1.31 10.47 12.55
CA LEU A 69 0.53 9.28 12.91
C LEU A 69 1.43 8.06 13.17
N ILE A 70 2.49 7.88 12.38
CA ILE A 70 3.47 6.79 12.57
C ILE A 70 4.16 6.93 13.93
N LYS A 71 4.61 8.12 14.30
CA LYS A 71 5.25 8.37 15.60
C LYS A 71 4.32 8.11 16.77
N MET A 72 3.07 8.58 16.69
CA MET A 72 2.06 8.31 17.72
C MET A 72 1.81 6.81 17.91
N ALA A 73 1.78 6.05 16.82
CA ALA A 73 1.63 4.60 16.86
C ALA A 73 2.88 3.90 17.43
N GLU A 74 4.08 4.35 17.06
CA GLU A 74 5.36 3.83 17.55
C GLU A 74 5.48 3.96 19.07
N GLU A 75 5.09 5.11 19.64
CA GLU A 75 5.07 5.34 21.10
C GLU A 75 4.21 4.32 21.86
N ARG A 76 3.20 3.75 21.17
CA ARG A 76 2.31 2.70 21.71
C ARG A 76 2.65 1.29 21.21
N LYS A 77 3.77 1.14 20.50
CA LYS A 77 4.22 -0.14 19.92
C LYS A 77 3.21 -0.75 18.93
N VAL A 78 2.41 0.08 18.28
CA VAL A 78 1.45 -0.32 17.24
C VAL A 78 2.15 -0.30 15.88
N ARG A 79 2.05 -1.39 15.13
CA ARG A 79 2.65 -1.50 13.79
C ARG A 79 1.88 -0.65 12.79
N VAL A 80 2.60 0.06 11.92
CA VAL A 80 1.98 0.88 10.86
C VAL A 80 2.36 0.38 9.50
N LEU A 81 1.36 0.14 8.65
CA LEU A 81 1.52 -0.11 7.22
C LEU A 81 1.19 1.17 6.47
N LEU A 82 2.11 1.64 5.63
CA LEU A 82 1.95 2.88 4.86
C LEU A 82 1.80 2.59 3.37
N ASP A 83 0.70 3.04 2.78
CA ASP A 83 0.45 3.05 1.34
C ASP A 83 -0.06 4.42 0.89
N SER A 84 0.82 5.24 0.37
CA SER A 84 0.50 6.61 -0.05
C SER A 84 1.32 7.02 -1.27
N SER A 85 1.22 8.27 -1.68
CA SER A 85 1.92 8.80 -2.84
C SER A 85 2.49 10.20 -2.58
N GLY A 86 3.42 10.63 -3.43
CA GLY A 86 3.96 12.00 -3.43
C GLY A 86 4.63 12.39 -2.12
N ILE A 87 4.45 13.66 -1.73
CA ILE A 87 5.10 14.23 -0.53
C ILE A 87 4.64 13.54 0.76
N PRO A 88 3.35 13.23 0.99
CA PRO A 88 2.92 12.50 2.18
C PRO A 88 3.61 11.14 2.33
N LEU A 89 3.80 10.39 1.25
CA LEU A 89 4.59 9.16 1.26
C LEU A 89 6.04 9.43 1.67
N LYS A 90 6.67 10.43 1.08
CA LYS A 90 8.07 10.78 1.35
C LYS A 90 8.29 11.15 2.81
N GLU A 91 7.40 11.96 3.39
CA GLU A 91 7.49 12.33 4.81
C GLU A 91 7.15 11.14 5.73
N GLY A 92 6.16 10.31 5.36
CA GLY A 92 5.82 9.11 6.11
C GLY A 92 6.96 8.07 6.14
N VAL A 93 7.67 7.88 5.03
CA VAL A 93 8.84 6.98 4.95
C VAL A 93 9.95 7.41 5.91
N ARG A 94 10.14 8.71 6.13
CA ARG A 94 11.14 9.25 7.09
C ARG A 94 10.84 8.88 8.55
N ALA A 95 9.59 8.59 8.85
CA ALA A 95 9.17 8.13 10.18
C ALA A 95 9.29 6.61 10.36
N CYS A 96 9.86 5.89 9.41
CA CYS A 96 10.17 4.45 9.45
C CYS A 96 8.95 3.59 9.83
N PRO A 97 7.87 3.57 9.03
CA PRO A 97 6.73 2.68 9.28
C PRO A 97 7.18 1.22 9.31
N TYR A 98 6.41 0.36 9.94
CA TYR A 98 6.67 -1.09 9.99
C TYR A 98 6.71 -1.72 8.58
N MET A 99 5.85 -1.26 7.68
CA MET A 99 5.86 -1.64 6.27
C MET A 99 5.53 -0.44 5.38
N VAL A 100 6.16 -0.36 4.22
CA VAL A 100 5.79 0.55 3.14
C VAL A 100 5.54 -0.23 1.85
N LYS A 101 4.48 0.17 1.11
CA LYS A 101 4.16 -0.44 -0.19
C LYS A 101 4.22 0.59 -1.34
N PRO A 102 5.36 1.04 -1.81
CA PRO A 102 5.42 1.84 -3.01
C PRO A 102 5.17 1.00 -4.29
N ASN A 103 4.55 1.59 -5.29
CA ASN A 103 4.70 1.11 -6.65
C ASN A 103 6.04 1.59 -7.25
N ARG A 104 6.39 1.10 -8.45
CA ARG A 104 7.66 1.50 -9.10
C ARG A 104 7.80 3.02 -9.24
N LYS A 105 6.74 3.75 -9.65
CA LYS A 105 6.79 5.21 -9.85
C LYS A 105 6.97 5.95 -8.52
N GLU A 106 6.33 5.48 -7.48
CA GLU A 106 6.47 6.03 -6.12
C GLU A 106 7.87 5.77 -5.56
N LEU A 107 8.44 4.59 -5.79
CA LEU A 107 9.82 4.30 -5.43
C LEU A 107 10.80 5.20 -6.22
N GLU A 108 10.60 5.41 -7.52
CA GLU A 108 11.36 6.36 -8.34
C GLU A 108 11.27 7.79 -7.78
N PHE A 109 10.07 8.21 -7.36
CA PHE A 109 9.86 9.51 -6.72
C PHE A 109 10.61 9.65 -5.39
N LEU A 110 10.55 8.63 -4.52
CA LEU A 110 11.26 8.61 -3.24
C LEU A 110 12.78 8.74 -3.44
N LEU A 111 13.32 8.08 -4.47
CA LEU A 111 14.76 8.04 -4.75
C LEU A 111 15.24 9.21 -5.64
N GLY A 112 14.33 9.95 -6.27
CA GLY A 112 14.66 11.04 -7.19
C GLY A 112 15.31 10.58 -8.49
N ARG A 113 15.14 9.31 -8.90
CA ARG A 113 15.72 8.72 -10.13
C ARG A 113 14.84 7.63 -10.71
N SER A 114 14.93 7.41 -12.02
CA SER A 114 14.26 6.30 -12.71
C SER A 114 14.92 4.96 -12.38
N LEU A 115 14.09 3.90 -12.36
CA LEU A 115 14.50 2.51 -12.11
C LEU A 115 14.11 1.67 -13.33
N LYS A 116 15.07 1.24 -14.13
CA LYS A 116 14.82 0.61 -15.44
C LYS A 116 14.78 -0.92 -15.38
N SER A 117 15.43 -1.51 -14.39
CA SER A 117 15.51 -2.97 -14.23
C SER A 117 14.99 -3.43 -12.88
N LEU A 118 14.80 -4.72 -12.73
CA LEU A 118 14.36 -5.32 -11.47
C LEU A 118 15.46 -5.22 -10.40
N GLU A 119 16.73 -5.31 -10.80
CA GLU A 119 17.90 -5.10 -9.93
C GLU A 119 17.93 -3.66 -9.38
N GLU A 120 17.63 -2.66 -10.21
CA GLU A 120 17.55 -1.27 -9.75
C GLU A 120 16.38 -1.04 -8.79
N ILE A 121 15.23 -1.69 -9.01
CA ILE A 121 14.08 -1.67 -8.11
C ILE A 121 14.45 -2.31 -6.78
N ARG A 122 15.09 -3.49 -6.81
CA ARG A 122 15.61 -4.15 -5.62
C ARG A 122 16.55 -3.25 -4.83
N ALA A 123 17.58 -2.71 -5.49
CA ALA A 123 18.53 -1.80 -4.86
C ALA A 123 17.84 -0.56 -4.25
N GLY A 124 16.80 -0.05 -4.92
CA GLY A 124 15.98 1.04 -4.38
C GLY A 124 15.20 0.65 -3.13
N ALA A 125 14.60 -0.52 -3.12
CA ALA A 125 13.89 -1.04 -1.95
C ALA A 125 14.84 -1.33 -0.78
N GLU A 126 16.06 -1.83 -1.05
CA GLU A 126 17.10 -2.03 -0.04
C GLU A 126 17.52 -0.72 0.64
N LEU A 127 17.50 0.42 -0.07
CA LEU A 127 17.77 1.73 0.53
C LEU A 127 16.69 2.10 1.56
N LEU A 128 15.42 1.82 1.29
CA LEU A 128 14.34 2.06 2.24
C LEU A 128 14.49 1.16 3.48
N GLN A 129 14.85 -0.12 3.28
CA GLN A 129 15.07 -1.05 4.39
C GLN A 129 16.29 -0.64 5.24
N LYS A 130 17.39 -0.23 4.63
CA LYS A 130 18.56 0.31 5.32
C LYS A 130 18.24 1.62 6.05
N GLY A 131 17.25 2.37 5.58
CA GLY A 131 16.70 3.56 6.23
C GLY A 131 15.87 3.27 7.48
N GLY A 132 15.65 2.00 7.85
CA GLY A 132 14.96 1.60 9.08
C GLY A 132 13.57 0.99 8.88
N ILE A 133 13.12 0.75 7.64
CA ILE A 133 11.82 0.15 7.36
C ILE A 133 11.96 -1.37 7.29
N PRO A 134 11.39 -2.16 8.22
CA PRO A 134 11.58 -3.62 8.27
C PRO A 134 11.05 -4.35 7.03
N HIS A 135 9.89 -3.91 6.51
CA HIS A 135 9.21 -4.55 5.41
C HIS A 135 8.97 -3.58 4.25
N VAL A 136 9.50 -3.89 3.07
CA VAL A 136 9.29 -3.11 1.84
C VAL A 136 8.65 -4.00 0.78
N LEU A 137 7.43 -3.67 0.37
CA LEU A 137 6.68 -4.37 -0.66
C LEU A 137 6.54 -3.48 -1.91
N VAL A 138 7.28 -3.77 -2.98
CA VAL A 138 7.22 -2.96 -4.20
C VAL A 138 6.30 -3.59 -5.22
N SER A 139 5.21 -2.91 -5.57
CA SER A 139 4.28 -3.38 -6.61
C SER A 139 4.69 -2.90 -8.00
N MET A 140 4.57 -3.79 -9.01
CA MET A 140 4.99 -3.54 -10.39
C MET A 140 3.89 -3.90 -11.42
N GLY A 141 2.63 -3.89 -10.98
CA GLY A 141 1.47 -4.25 -11.80
C GLY A 141 1.59 -5.68 -12.34
N ALA A 142 1.39 -5.86 -13.64
CA ALA A 142 1.48 -7.17 -14.30
C ALA A 142 2.85 -7.86 -14.19
N LYS A 143 3.89 -7.15 -13.74
CA LYS A 143 5.21 -7.74 -13.47
C LYS A 143 5.30 -8.41 -12.10
N GLY A 144 4.31 -8.22 -11.23
CA GLY A 144 4.29 -8.82 -9.90
C GLY A 144 4.76 -7.90 -8.78
N MET A 145 5.34 -8.47 -7.74
CA MET A 145 5.79 -7.72 -6.56
C MET A 145 7.15 -8.20 -6.09
N LEU A 146 7.90 -7.27 -5.51
CA LEU A 146 9.16 -7.53 -4.83
C LEU A 146 8.96 -7.26 -3.34
N TYR A 147 9.43 -8.15 -2.49
CA TYR A 147 9.31 -8.05 -1.04
C TYR A 147 10.66 -8.21 -0.36
N LEU A 148 11.00 -7.23 0.46
CA LEU A 148 12.19 -7.24 1.31
C LEU A 148 11.80 -7.40 2.77
N GLN A 149 12.44 -8.34 3.44
CA GLN A 149 12.33 -8.61 4.87
C GLN A 149 13.69 -9.06 5.38
N GLU A 150 14.24 -8.44 6.42
CA GLU A 150 15.48 -8.85 7.10
C GLU A 150 16.67 -9.10 6.16
N GLY A 151 16.84 -8.24 5.17
CA GLY A 151 17.91 -8.36 4.16
C GLY A 151 17.65 -9.41 3.06
N ARG A 152 16.60 -10.22 3.17
CA ARG A 152 16.16 -11.16 2.13
C ARG A 152 15.28 -10.45 1.11
N CYS A 153 15.49 -10.76 -0.14
CA CYS A 153 14.68 -10.24 -1.25
C CYS A 153 13.96 -11.38 -1.96
N LEU A 154 12.64 -11.30 -1.98
CA LEU A 154 11.77 -12.22 -2.70
C LEU A 154 11.10 -11.49 -3.86
N TYR A 155 11.02 -12.12 -5.01
CA TYR A 155 10.28 -11.64 -6.16
C TYR A 155 9.18 -12.63 -6.53
N ALA A 156 7.95 -12.19 -6.57
CA ALA A 156 6.82 -12.95 -7.08
C ALA A 156 6.37 -12.37 -8.43
N LYS A 157 6.43 -13.21 -9.46
CA LYS A 157 5.87 -12.88 -10.76
C LYS A 157 4.35 -12.94 -10.68
N ALA A 158 3.67 -11.92 -11.21
CA ALA A 158 2.22 -11.96 -11.29
C ALA A 158 1.74 -13.11 -12.18
N PRO A 159 0.75 -13.89 -11.76
CA PRO A 159 0.17 -14.92 -12.61
C PRO A 159 -0.53 -14.29 -13.82
N LYS A 160 -0.59 -15.04 -14.91
CA LYS A 160 -1.34 -14.61 -16.11
C LYS A 160 -2.84 -14.68 -15.81
N ILE A 161 -3.48 -13.52 -15.80
CA ILE A 161 -4.91 -13.36 -15.57
C ILE A 161 -5.53 -12.47 -16.65
N THR A 162 -6.83 -12.55 -16.81
CA THR A 162 -7.59 -11.53 -17.55
C THR A 162 -8.01 -10.46 -16.57
N ALA A 163 -7.28 -9.34 -16.55
CA ALA A 163 -7.61 -8.22 -15.70
C ALA A 163 -8.85 -7.49 -16.25
N VAL A 164 -9.81 -7.20 -15.38
CA VAL A 164 -11.06 -6.47 -15.66
C VAL A 164 -10.98 -5.07 -15.06
N ASN A 165 -10.56 -4.98 -13.78
CA ASN A 165 -10.43 -3.70 -13.07
C ASN A 165 -9.23 -3.76 -12.12
N THR A 166 -8.28 -2.85 -12.30
CA THR A 166 -7.07 -2.80 -11.46
C THR A 166 -7.17 -1.85 -10.26
N VAL A 167 -8.31 -1.17 -10.11
CA VAL A 167 -8.57 -0.30 -8.94
C VAL A 167 -8.65 -1.15 -7.68
N GLY A 168 -8.01 -0.69 -6.60
CA GLY A 168 -7.97 -1.41 -5.34
C GLY A 168 -6.99 -2.60 -5.26
N CYS A 169 -6.23 -2.91 -6.33
CA CYS A 169 -5.19 -3.95 -6.28
C CYS A 169 -4.09 -3.62 -5.26
N GLY A 170 -3.72 -2.35 -5.12
CA GLY A 170 -2.78 -1.88 -4.11
C GLY A 170 -3.31 -2.08 -2.70
N ASP A 171 -4.54 -1.63 -2.46
CA ASP A 171 -5.23 -1.77 -1.17
C ASP A 171 -5.42 -3.24 -0.79
N SER A 172 -5.79 -4.08 -1.77
CA SER A 172 -5.90 -5.54 -1.59
C SER A 172 -4.58 -6.19 -1.18
N ALA A 173 -3.46 -5.73 -1.73
CA ALA A 173 -2.13 -6.22 -1.34
C ALA A 173 -1.77 -5.79 0.10
N VAL A 174 -2.09 -4.55 0.51
CA VAL A 174 -1.88 -4.08 1.89
C VAL A 174 -2.76 -4.85 2.87
N ALA A 175 -4.03 -5.06 2.52
CA ALA A 175 -4.95 -5.87 3.33
C ALA A 175 -4.45 -7.31 3.49
N ALA A 176 -3.96 -7.92 2.39
CA ALA A 176 -3.35 -9.25 2.43
C ALA A 176 -2.11 -9.30 3.33
N PHE A 177 -1.28 -8.26 3.30
CA PHE A 177 -0.11 -8.14 4.16
C PHE A 177 -0.53 -8.02 5.63
N ALA A 178 -1.52 -7.17 5.94
CA ALA A 178 -2.06 -7.02 7.29
C ALA A 178 -2.62 -8.33 7.84
N MET A 179 -3.44 -9.02 7.04
CA MET A 179 -3.98 -10.35 7.39
C MET A 179 -2.86 -11.38 7.57
N GLY A 180 -1.85 -11.35 6.70
CA GLY A 180 -0.69 -12.22 6.80
C GLY A 180 0.08 -12.03 8.11
N LEU A 181 0.25 -10.78 8.57
CA LEU A 181 0.86 -10.49 9.87
C LEU A 181 0.06 -11.05 11.04
N LEU A 182 -1.28 -10.93 10.99
CA LEU A 182 -2.17 -11.49 12.02
C LEU A 182 -2.17 -13.02 12.04
N MET A 183 -1.89 -13.64 10.89
CA MET A 183 -1.78 -15.10 10.73
C MET A 183 -0.33 -15.61 10.85
N GLU A 184 0.60 -14.76 11.28
CA GLU A 184 2.02 -15.05 11.43
C GLU A 184 2.70 -15.61 10.17
N LYS A 185 2.20 -15.21 8.98
CA LYS A 185 2.81 -15.56 7.71
C LYS A 185 4.08 -14.75 7.49
N GLU A 186 5.08 -15.39 6.93
CA GLU A 186 6.37 -14.78 6.62
C GLU A 186 6.85 -15.11 5.21
N GLY A 187 7.80 -14.30 4.74
CA GLY A 187 8.56 -14.57 3.53
C GLY A 187 7.66 -14.90 2.33
N ARG A 188 7.81 -16.14 1.83
CA ARG A 188 7.13 -16.61 0.62
C ARG A 188 5.61 -16.65 0.76
N GLU A 189 5.09 -17.04 1.91
CA GLU A 189 3.65 -17.13 2.13
C GLU A 189 3.02 -15.74 2.18
N MET A 190 3.68 -14.79 2.84
CA MET A 190 3.28 -13.38 2.86
C MET A 190 3.19 -12.83 1.45
N LEU A 191 4.27 -12.95 0.66
CA LEU A 191 4.33 -12.43 -0.69
C LEU A 191 3.31 -13.11 -1.62
N ARG A 192 3.13 -14.43 -1.49
CA ARG A 192 2.11 -15.19 -2.25
C ARG A 192 0.71 -14.66 -1.99
N SER A 193 0.38 -14.38 -0.73
CA SER A 193 -0.91 -13.81 -0.34
C SER A 193 -1.11 -12.42 -0.94
N CYS A 194 -0.11 -11.53 -0.86
CA CYS A 194 -0.19 -10.18 -1.41
C CYS A 194 -0.43 -10.20 -2.92
N VAL A 195 0.34 -11.01 -3.66
CA VAL A 195 0.21 -11.10 -5.12
C VAL A 195 -1.09 -11.79 -5.52
N GLY A 196 -1.46 -12.90 -4.87
CA GLY A 196 -2.65 -13.67 -5.19
C GLY A 196 -3.94 -12.87 -4.98
N ILE A 197 -4.09 -12.24 -3.83
CA ILE A 197 -5.26 -11.42 -3.49
C ILE A 197 -5.35 -10.18 -4.39
N SER A 198 -4.22 -9.50 -4.63
CA SER A 198 -4.16 -8.36 -5.56
C SER A 198 -4.55 -8.76 -6.99
N ALA A 199 -4.08 -9.92 -7.48
CA ALA A 199 -4.42 -10.42 -8.80
C ALA A 199 -5.88 -10.88 -8.89
N ALA A 200 -6.43 -11.48 -7.84
CA ALA A 200 -7.84 -11.86 -7.77
C ALA A 200 -8.77 -10.63 -7.79
N ASN A 201 -8.38 -9.53 -7.10
CA ASN A 201 -9.09 -8.25 -7.20
C ASN A 201 -9.13 -7.76 -8.65
N ALA A 202 -8.02 -7.86 -9.38
CA ALA A 202 -7.98 -7.42 -10.78
C ALA A 202 -8.93 -8.20 -11.71
N CYS A 203 -9.38 -9.39 -11.33
CA CYS A 203 -10.34 -10.20 -12.08
C CYS A 203 -11.81 -9.81 -11.80
N SER A 204 -12.07 -8.93 -10.84
CA SER A 204 -13.42 -8.47 -10.47
C SER A 204 -13.75 -7.13 -11.12
N LEU A 205 -15.04 -6.90 -11.42
CA LEU A 205 -15.53 -5.58 -11.84
C LEU A 205 -15.55 -4.59 -10.68
N GLU A 206 -15.91 -5.07 -9.50
CA GLU A 206 -15.99 -4.27 -8.28
C GLU A 206 -14.69 -4.37 -7.49
N SER A 207 -14.15 -3.22 -7.08
CA SER A 207 -12.97 -3.16 -6.23
C SER A 207 -13.25 -3.77 -4.86
N ALA A 208 -12.30 -4.53 -4.33
CA ALA A 208 -12.37 -5.21 -3.03
C ALA A 208 -13.46 -6.30 -2.92
N VAL A 209 -14.13 -6.66 -4.00
CA VAL A 209 -15.03 -7.82 -4.06
C VAL A 209 -14.28 -8.97 -4.71
N ILE A 210 -13.71 -9.84 -3.88
CA ILE A 210 -12.78 -10.88 -4.34
C ILE A 210 -13.40 -12.26 -4.09
N PRO A 211 -13.75 -13.04 -5.13
CA PRO A 211 -14.23 -14.40 -4.97
C PRO A 211 -13.16 -15.30 -4.36
N GLN A 212 -13.43 -15.93 -3.22
CA GLN A 212 -12.48 -16.74 -2.49
C GLN A 212 -11.90 -17.88 -3.34
N GLU A 213 -12.73 -18.56 -4.11
CA GLU A 213 -12.31 -19.66 -5.00
C GLU A 213 -11.23 -19.20 -6.01
N LYS A 214 -11.34 -17.97 -6.52
CA LYS A 214 -10.33 -17.39 -7.41
C LYS A 214 -9.02 -17.06 -6.70
N VAL A 215 -9.09 -16.69 -5.43
CA VAL A 215 -7.87 -16.38 -4.65
C VAL A 215 -6.99 -17.61 -4.55
N GLU A 216 -7.54 -18.77 -4.17
CA GLU A 216 -6.81 -20.02 -4.01
C GLU A 216 -6.18 -20.45 -5.34
N GLU A 217 -6.98 -20.50 -6.42
CA GLU A 217 -6.51 -20.85 -7.76
C GLU A 217 -5.36 -19.94 -8.24
N ILE A 218 -5.45 -18.63 -7.97
CA ILE A 218 -4.44 -17.66 -8.39
C ILE A 218 -3.19 -17.78 -7.53
N MET A 219 -3.33 -17.97 -6.22
CA MET A 219 -2.21 -18.12 -5.29
C MET A 219 -1.34 -19.34 -5.63
N GLU A 220 -1.93 -20.45 -6.07
CA GLU A 220 -1.19 -21.64 -6.52
C GLU A 220 -0.29 -21.35 -7.74
N LYS A 221 -0.68 -20.41 -8.59
CA LYS A 221 0.04 -20.02 -9.81
C LYS A 221 1.14 -18.98 -9.57
N VAL A 222 1.28 -18.47 -8.33
CA VAL A 222 2.30 -17.46 -8.02
C VAL A 222 3.67 -18.13 -7.89
N GLU A 223 4.55 -17.83 -8.82
CA GLU A 223 5.95 -18.26 -8.80
C GLU A 223 6.80 -17.26 -8.03
N ILE A 224 7.57 -17.74 -7.04
CA ILE A 224 8.42 -16.91 -6.19
C ILE A 224 9.87 -17.35 -6.30
N THR A 225 10.74 -16.40 -6.61
CA THR A 225 12.20 -16.55 -6.59
C THR A 225 12.78 -15.74 -5.44
N GLU A 226 13.88 -16.22 -4.88
CA GLU A 226 14.68 -15.51 -3.87
C GLU A 226 15.97 -15.03 -4.52
N TRP A 227 16.43 -13.84 -4.16
CA TRP A 227 17.60 -13.17 -4.76
C TRP A 227 18.61 -12.76 -3.70
#